data_276fa4fdb16310ba79a6148034117e09
#
_entry.id   276fa4fdb16310ba79a6148034117e09
#
_cell.length_a   1.000
_cell.length_b   1.000
_cell.length_c   1.000
_cell.angle_alpha   90.00
_cell.angle_beta   90.00
_cell.angle_gamma   90.00
#
_symmetry.space_group_name_H-M   'P 1'
#
loop_
_entity.id
_entity.type
_entity.pdbx_description
1 polymer ?
#
loop_
_entity_poly.entity_id
_entity_poly.type
_entity_poly.pdbx_seq_one_letter_code
_entity_poly.pdbx_strand_id
1 'polypeptide(L)'
;MRNLTSQVYEWLEQGHITRAQANELFRSVLVSPNSLSWQRLLSLLLQWAGALSLVTGIIFFFAYNWQSLDRISKFALIEAALLISLVCFVWLYYRSMLRQVDAHHHLFGATLANMALLVVSMLIGGLLALVGQTYQTGADPWQLFALWIVIGFVVGHLHEDAL
;
A
#
# COMPACT_ATOMS: atom_id res chain seq x y z
N MET A 1 3.46 -11.09 -20.84
CA MET A 1 2.31 -10.58 -21.63
C MET A 1 2.84 -10.04 -22.94
N ARG A 2 2.53 -10.65 -24.07
CA ARG A 2 2.86 -10.08 -25.40
C ARG A 2 2.09 -8.76 -25.54
N ASN A 3 2.82 -7.72 -25.87
CA ASN A 3 2.26 -6.37 -26.02
C ASN A 3 1.28 -6.40 -27.22
N LEU A 4 0.05 -5.94 -27.06
CA LEU A 4 -0.96 -5.90 -28.15
C LEU A 4 -0.42 -5.23 -29.41
N THR A 5 0.46 -4.24 -29.24
CA THR A 5 1.15 -3.58 -30.34
C THR A 5 2.04 -4.54 -31.13
N SER A 6 2.79 -5.43 -30.50
CA SER A 6 3.64 -6.41 -31.19
C SER A 6 2.82 -7.45 -31.97
N GLN A 7 1.66 -7.84 -31.46
CA GLN A 7 0.74 -8.75 -32.16
C GLN A 7 0.12 -8.10 -33.41
N VAL A 8 -0.25 -6.83 -33.31
CA VAL A 8 -0.79 -6.10 -34.50
C VAL A 8 0.26 -5.94 -35.57
N TYR A 9 1.53 -5.69 -35.23
CA TYR A 9 2.62 -5.66 -36.20
C TYR A 9 2.85 -7.03 -36.86
N GLU A 10 2.82 -8.11 -36.09
CA GLU A 10 2.98 -9.48 -36.55
C GLU A 10 1.86 -9.86 -37.55
N TRP A 11 0.62 -9.47 -37.24
CA TRP A 11 -0.52 -9.68 -38.17
C TRP A 11 -0.44 -8.83 -39.44
N LEU A 12 0.15 -7.63 -39.32
CA LEU A 12 0.38 -6.77 -40.49
C LEU A 12 1.46 -7.38 -41.42
N GLU A 13 2.55 -7.90 -40.85
CA GLU A 13 3.63 -8.55 -41.62
C GLU A 13 3.19 -9.87 -42.22
N GLN A 14 2.33 -10.63 -41.55
CA GLN A 14 1.75 -11.88 -42.04
C GLN A 14 0.63 -11.65 -43.08
N GLY A 15 0.26 -10.41 -43.36
CA GLY A 15 -0.78 -10.07 -44.30
C GLY A 15 -2.22 -10.39 -43.86
N HIS A 16 -2.42 -10.69 -42.58
CA HIS A 16 -3.74 -11.00 -42.01
C HIS A 16 -4.62 -9.75 -41.84
N ILE A 17 -4.02 -8.57 -41.76
CA ILE A 17 -4.71 -7.29 -41.65
C ILE A 17 -4.12 -6.27 -42.59
N THR A 18 -4.96 -5.38 -43.11
CA THR A 18 -4.53 -4.25 -43.93
C THR A 18 -4.02 -3.10 -43.06
N ARG A 19 -3.17 -2.21 -43.62
CA ARG A 19 -2.68 -1.01 -42.95
C ARG A 19 -3.81 -0.12 -42.43
N ALA A 20 -4.94 -0.06 -43.09
CA ALA A 20 -6.11 0.69 -42.66
C ALA A 20 -6.72 0.08 -41.39
N GLN A 21 -6.86 -1.24 -41.36
CA GLN A 21 -7.37 -1.99 -40.17
C GLN A 21 -6.39 -1.91 -38.99
N ALA A 22 -5.07 -2.00 -39.24
CA ALA A 22 -4.06 -1.81 -38.21
C ALA A 22 -4.13 -0.41 -37.58
N ASN A 23 -4.32 0.64 -38.40
CA ASN A 23 -4.48 2.01 -37.93
C ASN A 23 -5.77 2.21 -37.09
N GLU A 24 -6.86 1.55 -37.45
CA GLU A 24 -8.09 1.56 -36.67
C GLU A 24 -7.93 0.84 -35.34
N LEU A 25 -7.24 -0.31 -35.33
CA LEU A 25 -6.89 -1.04 -34.11
C LEU A 25 -5.97 -0.21 -33.20
N PHE A 26 -4.95 0.43 -33.72
CA PHE A 26 -4.10 1.34 -32.97
C PHE A 26 -4.89 2.54 -32.41
N ARG A 27 -5.79 3.11 -33.20
CA ARG A 27 -6.65 4.21 -32.74
C ARG A 27 -7.60 3.78 -31.62
N SER A 28 -8.21 2.62 -31.72
CA SER A 28 -9.10 2.10 -30.67
C SER A 28 -8.35 1.74 -29.38
N VAL A 29 -7.10 1.27 -29.48
CA VAL A 29 -6.25 0.92 -28.34
C VAL A 29 -5.62 2.16 -27.69
N LEU A 30 -5.23 3.17 -28.48
CA LEU A 30 -4.55 4.37 -27.99
C LEU A 30 -5.51 5.48 -27.56
N VAL A 31 -6.74 5.53 -28.10
CA VAL A 31 -7.70 6.63 -27.89
C VAL A 31 -8.79 6.26 -26.87
N SER A 32 -8.92 5.00 -26.50
CA SER A 32 -9.82 4.63 -25.41
C SER A 32 -9.07 4.80 -24.09
N PRO A 33 -9.22 5.90 -23.33
CA PRO A 33 -8.90 5.91 -21.93
C PRO A 33 -9.85 4.91 -21.30
N ASN A 34 -9.35 3.67 -21.13
CA ASN A 34 -10.12 2.56 -20.63
C ASN A 34 -10.72 3.01 -19.29
N SER A 35 -12.05 3.03 -19.21
CA SER A 35 -12.76 3.36 -17.95
C SER A 35 -12.22 2.54 -16.78
N LEU A 36 -11.72 1.34 -17.05
CA LEU A 36 -10.99 0.47 -16.10
C LEU A 36 -9.66 1.08 -15.61
N SER A 37 -8.94 1.81 -16.46
CA SER A 37 -7.67 2.48 -16.05
C SER A 37 -7.96 3.64 -15.12
N TRP A 38 -9.02 4.41 -15.38
CA TRP A 38 -9.43 5.54 -14.55
C TRP A 38 -9.96 5.08 -13.20
N GLN A 39 -10.78 4.04 -13.18
CA GLN A 39 -11.27 3.43 -11.95
C GLN A 39 -10.13 2.88 -11.09
N ARG A 40 -9.12 2.27 -11.70
CA ARG A 40 -7.91 1.79 -11.00
C ARG A 40 -7.13 2.93 -10.37
N LEU A 41 -6.94 4.01 -11.10
CA LEU A 41 -6.23 5.20 -10.62
C LEU A 41 -6.99 5.83 -9.45
N LEU A 42 -8.31 5.97 -9.57
CA LEU A 42 -9.16 6.51 -8.53
C LEU A 42 -9.17 5.63 -7.28
N SER A 43 -9.26 4.31 -7.43
CA SER A 43 -9.22 3.37 -6.31
C SER A 43 -7.86 3.42 -5.59
N LEU A 44 -6.76 3.51 -6.33
CA LEU A 44 -5.41 3.65 -5.76
C LEU A 44 -5.30 4.94 -4.95
N LEU A 45 -5.72 6.06 -5.51
CA LEU A 45 -5.69 7.36 -4.82
C LEU A 45 -6.56 7.36 -3.55
N LEU A 46 -7.75 6.77 -3.61
CA LEU A 46 -8.65 6.65 -2.45
C LEU A 46 -8.05 5.75 -1.36
N GLN A 47 -7.38 4.67 -1.73
CA GLN A 47 -6.70 3.79 -0.78
C GLN A 47 -5.56 4.50 -0.05
N TRP A 48 -4.70 5.21 -0.80
CA TRP A 48 -3.61 6.00 -0.20
C TRP A 48 -4.15 7.12 0.68
N ALA A 49 -5.16 7.86 0.22
CA ALA A 49 -5.81 8.90 1.01
C ALA A 49 -6.44 8.33 2.30
N GLY A 50 -7.09 7.16 2.21
CA GLY A 50 -7.66 6.48 3.37
C GLY A 50 -6.59 6.05 4.38
N ALA A 51 -5.49 5.45 3.93
CA ALA A 51 -4.39 5.05 4.81
C ALA A 51 -3.75 6.25 5.51
N LEU A 52 -3.47 7.33 4.77
CA LEU A 52 -2.92 8.56 5.33
C LEU A 52 -3.89 9.23 6.32
N SER A 53 -5.18 9.28 5.99
CA SER A 53 -6.21 9.83 6.88
C SER A 53 -6.31 9.05 8.19
N LEU A 54 -6.21 7.72 8.13
CA LEU A 54 -6.23 6.87 9.32
C LEU A 54 -5.04 7.18 10.24
N VAL A 55 -3.83 7.22 9.68
CA VAL A 55 -2.60 7.54 10.46
C VAL A 55 -2.69 8.94 11.05
N THR A 56 -3.10 9.91 10.25
CA THR A 56 -3.27 11.30 10.67
C THR A 56 -4.32 11.40 11.78
N GLY A 57 -5.46 10.70 11.66
CA GLY A 57 -6.50 10.64 12.68
C GLY A 57 -5.99 10.10 14.02
N ILE A 58 -5.18 9.04 13.99
CA ILE A 58 -4.55 8.49 15.20
C ILE A 58 -3.60 9.51 15.82
N ILE A 59 -2.76 10.17 15.04
CA ILE A 59 -1.84 11.20 15.54
C ILE A 59 -2.61 12.36 16.18
N PHE A 60 -3.66 12.88 15.53
CA PHE A 60 -4.48 13.96 16.08
C PHE A 60 -5.22 13.53 17.34
N PHE A 61 -5.72 12.29 17.40
CA PHE A 61 -6.36 11.76 18.60
C PHE A 61 -5.38 11.77 19.78
N PHE A 62 -4.16 11.29 19.60
CA PHE A 62 -3.14 11.33 20.65
C PHE A 62 -2.74 12.76 21.02
N ALA A 63 -2.54 13.63 20.04
CA ALA A 63 -2.18 15.02 20.27
C ALA A 63 -3.25 15.76 21.09
N TYR A 64 -4.53 15.58 20.75
CA TYR A 64 -5.64 16.21 21.43
C TYR A 64 -5.84 15.69 22.86
N ASN A 65 -5.71 14.38 23.07
CA ASN A 65 -5.95 13.74 24.36
C ASN A 65 -4.67 13.57 25.19
N TRP A 66 -3.55 14.17 24.77
CA TRP A 66 -2.23 13.94 25.35
C TRP A 66 -2.19 14.14 26.87
N GLN A 67 -2.83 15.18 27.37
CA GLN A 67 -2.84 15.52 28.81
C GLN A 67 -3.81 14.68 29.63
N SER A 68 -4.90 14.20 29.02
CA SER A 68 -5.93 13.41 29.69
C SER A 68 -5.58 11.92 29.78
N LEU A 69 -4.68 11.43 28.90
CA LEU A 69 -4.26 10.05 28.88
C LEU A 69 -3.07 9.82 29.83
N ASP A 70 -3.19 8.85 30.72
CA ASP A 70 -2.07 8.36 31.51
C ASP A 70 -1.08 7.55 30.63
N ARG A 71 0.09 7.24 31.19
CA ARG A 71 1.13 6.51 30.45
C ARG A 71 0.64 5.16 29.94
N ILE A 72 -0.05 4.41 30.77
CA ILE A 72 -0.52 3.05 30.43
C ILE A 72 -1.53 3.12 29.31
N SER A 73 -2.48 4.05 29.36
CA SER A 73 -3.49 4.23 28.32
C SER A 73 -2.88 4.63 26.97
N LYS A 74 -1.84 5.47 26.95
CA LYS A 74 -1.12 5.82 25.72
C LYS A 74 -0.51 4.60 25.05
N PHE A 75 0.20 3.77 25.82
CA PHE A 75 0.80 2.54 25.30
C PHE A 75 -0.25 1.53 24.87
N ALA A 76 -1.25 1.28 25.69
CA ALA A 76 -2.32 0.33 25.41
C ALA A 76 -3.07 0.68 24.11
N LEU A 77 -3.34 1.97 23.87
CA LEU A 77 -4.05 2.41 22.65
C LEU A 77 -3.21 2.20 21.40
N ILE A 78 -1.91 2.56 21.42
CA ILE A 78 -1.06 2.40 20.23
C ILE A 78 -0.76 0.93 19.96
N GLU A 79 -0.57 0.11 21.01
CA GLU A 79 -0.41 -1.33 20.89
C GLU A 79 -1.67 -2.00 20.36
N ALA A 80 -2.85 -1.61 20.83
CA ALA A 80 -4.11 -2.11 20.31
C ALA A 80 -4.30 -1.74 18.83
N ALA A 81 -4.01 -0.50 18.45
CA ALA A 81 -4.06 -0.07 17.05
C ALA A 81 -3.08 -0.86 16.17
N LEU A 82 -1.88 -1.13 16.67
CA LEU A 82 -0.85 -1.90 16.00
C LEU A 82 -1.30 -3.37 15.82
N LEU A 83 -1.83 -3.99 16.87
CA LEU A 83 -2.33 -5.37 16.80
C LEU A 83 -3.50 -5.50 15.82
N ILE A 84 -4.46 -4.57 15.85
CA ILE A 84 -5.59 -4.55 14.90
C ILE A 84 -5.07 -4.41 13.46
N SER A 85 -4.13 -3.50 13.23
CA SER A 85 -3.54 -3.28 11.90
C SER A 85 -2.77 -4.50 11.42
N LEU A 86 -2.03 -5.17 12.29
CA LEU A 86 -1.29 -6.38 11.99
C LEU A 86 -2.25 -7.54 11.64
N VAL A 87 -3.30 -7.74 12.43
CA VAL A 87 -4.34 -8.76 12.15
C VAL A 87 -5.01 -8.46 10.81
N CYS A 88 -5.33 -7.20 10.55
CA CYS A 88 -5.91 -6.78 9.28
C CYS A 88 -4.97 -7.07 8.10
N PHE A 89 -3.67 -6.75 8.24
CA PHE A 89 -2.65 -7.07 7.23
C PHE A 89 -2.58 -8.57 6.95
N VAL A 90 -2.43 -9.39 8.00
CA VAL A 90 -2.34 -10.84 7.89
C VAL A 90 -3.59 -11.41 7.22
N TRP A 91 -4.78 -10.95 7.63
CA TRP A 91 -6.05 -11.38 7.03
C TRP A 91 -6.15 -11.01 5.54
N LEU A 92 -5.79 -9.78 5.16
CA LEU A 92 -5.78 -9.33 3.77
C LEU A 92 -4.76 -10.12 2.94
N TYR A 93 -3.58 -10.39 3.50
CA TYR A 93 -2.53 -11.17 2.87
C TYR A 93 -2.99 -12.61 2.58
N TYR A 94 -3.53 -13.31 3.60
CA TYR A 94 -4.09 -14.65 3.42
C TYR A 94 -5.24 -14.67 2.42
N ARG A 95 -6.11 -13.68 2.48
CA ARG A 95 -7.23 -13.58 1.54
C ARG A 95 -6.76 -13.35 0.11
N SER A 96 -5.69 -12.61 -0.11
CA SER A 96 -5.10 -12.41 -1.44
C SER A 96 -4.49 -13.70 -1.97
N MET A 97 -3.80 -14.47 -1.12
CA MET A 97 -3.25 -15.78 -1.49
C MET A 97 -4.31 -16.79 -1.89
N LEU A 98 -5.41 -16.89 -1.12
CA LEU A 98 -6.50 -17.83 -1.40
C LEU A 98 -7.30 -17.50 -2.67
N ARG A 99 -7.26 -16.22 -3.13
CA ARG A 99 -7.94 -15.75 -4.34
C ARG A 99 -7.09 -15.82 -5.60
N GLN A 100 -5.99 -16.55 -5.58
CA GLN A 100 -5.05 -16.67 -6.71
C GLN A 100 -5.65 -17.24 -8.02
N VAL A 101 -6.92 -17.62 -8.03
CA VAL A 101 -7.59 -18.24 -9.20
C VAL A 101 -8.03 -17.22 -10.26
N ASP A 102 -8.20 -15.94 -9.91
CA ASP A 102 -8.69 -14.90 -10.85
C ASP A 102 -7.67 -13.76 -11.02
N ALA A 103 -6.97 -13.75 -12.14
CA ALA A 103 -5.86 -12.82 -12.45
C ALA A 103 -6.21 -11.31 -12.35
N HIS A 104 -7.49 -10.93 -12.39
CA HIS A 104 -7.93 -9.54 -12.30
C HIS A 104 -8.00 -8.99 -10.86
N HIS A 105 -8.12 -9.85 -9.86
CA HIS A 105 -8.25 -9.46 -8.45
C HIS A 105 -6.92 -9.37 -7.69
N HIS A 106 -5.83 -9.88 -8.27
CA HIS A 106 -4.50 -9.89 -7.64
C HIS A 106 -3.97 -8.50 -7.28
N LEU A 107 -4.05 -7.58 -8.24
CA LEU A 107 -3.49 -6.23 -8.06
C LEU A 107 -4.19 -5.46 -6.92
N PHE A 108 -5.49 -5.65 -6.76
CA PHE A 108 -6.26 -4.94 -5.73
C PHE A 108 -5.97 -5.50 -4.33
N GLY A 109 -5.91 -6.84 -4.19
CA GLY A 109 -5.60 -7.49 -2.91
C GLY A 109 -4.19 -7.18 -2.42
N ALA A 110 -3.20 -7.25 -3.31
CA ALA A 110 -1.82 -6.88 -3.00
C ALA A 110 -1.70 -5.41 -2.59
N THR A 111 -2.42 -4.51 -3.27
CA THR A 111 -2.40 -3.08 -2.93
C THR A 111 -2.96 -2.82 -1.53
N LEU A 112 -4.07 -3.48 -1.15
CA LEU A 112 -4.65 -3.34 0.20
C LEU A 112 -3.72 -3.89 1.28
N ALA A 113 -3.06 -5.02 1.04
CA ALA A 113 -2.07 -5.57 1.97
C ALA A 113 -0.90 -4.60 2.15
N ASN A 114 -0.37 -4.02 1.06
CA ASN A 114 0.70 -3.03 1.13
C ASN A 114 0.30 -1.76 1.90
N MET A 115 -0.97 -1.30 1.75
CA MET A 115 -1.47 -0.17 2.54
C MET A 115 -1.58 -0.51 4.03
N ALA A 116 -2.04 -1.72 4.36
CA ALA A 116 -2.08 -2.18 5.75
C ALA A 116 -0.67 -2.27 6.34
N LEU A 117 0.31 -2.75 5.58
CA LEU A 117 1.72 -2.80 5.98
C LEU A 117 2.29 -1.40 6.23
N LEU A 118 1.94 -0.43 5.40
CA LEU A 118 2.32 0.97 5.61
C LEU A 118 1.76 1.50 6.94
N VAL A 119 0.48 1.24 7.23
CA VAL A 119 -0.14 1.65 8.51
C VAL A 119 0.59 1.01 9.69
N VAL A 120 0.91 -0.28 9.63
CA VAL A 120 1.71 -0.97 10.66
C VAL A 120 3.06 -0.30 10.84
N SER A 121 3.79 -0.02 9.76
CA SER A 121 5.09 0.66 9.81
C SER A 121 5.00 2.04 10.46
N MET A 122 3.98 2.83 10.13
CA MET A 122 3.75 4.15 10.73
C MET A 122 3.42 4.06 12.23
N LEU A 123 2.65 3.05 12.64
CA LEU A 123 2.33 2.82 14.05
C LEU A 123 3.55 2.38 14.85
N ILE A 124 4.44 1.58 14.27
CA ILE A 124 5.74 1.23 14.89
C ILE A 124 6.56 2.51 15.14
N GLY A 125 6.66 3.39 14.14
CA GLY A 125 7.32 4.69 14.29
C GLY A 125 6.70 5.54 15.41
N GLY A 126 5.37 5.57 15.47
CA GLY A 126 4.62 6.24 16.54
C GLY A 126 4.90 5.65 17.93
N LEU A 127 4.98 4.33 18.04
CA LEU A 127 5.33 3.65 19.29
C LEU A 127 6.75 4.01 19.74
N LEU A 128 7.72 3.99 18.82
CA LEU A 128 9.10 4.39 19.13
C LEU A 128 9.17 5.84 19.60
N ALA A 129 8.45 6.75 18.95
CA ALA A 129 8.36 8.15 19.36
C ALA A 129 7.73 8.28 20.76
N LEU A 130 6.66 7.52 21.05
CA LEU A 130 6.00 7.50 22.36
C LEU A 130 6.94 7.02 23.46
N VAL A 131 7.72 5.97 23.20
CA VAL A 131 8.76 5.47 24.14
C VAL A 131 9.79 6.55 24.41
N GLY A 132 10.34 7.17 23.36
CA GLY A 132 11.33 8.22 23.47
C GLY A 132 10.84 9.41 24.31
N GLN A 133 9.59 9.85 24.10
CA GLN A 133 8.98 10.95 24.82
C GLN A 133 8.63 10.60 26.29
N THR A 134 8.17 9.37 26.53
CA THR A 134 7.68 8.97 27.85
C THR A 134 8.82 8.67 28.81
N TYR A 135 9.87 8.02 28.32
CA TYR A 135 10.99 7.57 29.16
C TYR A 135 12.19 8.53 29.12
N GLN A 136 12.11 9.61 28.35
CA GLN A 136 13.22 10.57 28.20
C GLN A 136 14.57 9.85 28.02
N THR A 137 14.60 8.89 27.10
CA THR A 137 15.72 7.96 26.93
C THR A 137 17.05 8.64 26.58
N GLY A 138 17.06 9.98 26.39
CA GLY A 138 18.24 10.72 25.96
C GLY A 138 18.70 10.39 24.53
N ALA A 139 17.95 9.51 23.86
CA ALA A 139 18.23 9.18 22.47
C ALA A 139 17.90 10.41 21.59
N ASP A 140 18.85 10.79 20.78
CA ASP A 140 18.61 11.82 19.77
C ASP A 140 17.48 11.39 18.84
N PRO A 141 16.59 12.30 18.44
CA PRO A 141 15.46 11.96 17.57
C PRO A 141 15.87 11.21 16.29
N TRP A 142 17.06 11.52 15.73
CA TRP A 142 17.56 10.87 14.53
C TRP A 142 17.80 9.35 14.72
N GLN A 143 18.16 8.89 15.93
CA GLN A 143 18.38 7.48 16.22
C GLN A 143 17.07 6.68 16.15
N LEU A 144 15.98 7.26 16.63
CA LEU A 144 14.65 6.66 16.53
C LEU A 144 14.20 6.56 15.08
N PHE A 145 14.43 7.60 14.27
CA PHE A 145 14.14 7.58 12.83
C PHE A 145 15.03 6.58 12.10
N ALA A 146 16.30 6.48 12.41
CA ALA A 146 17.22 5.51 11.82
C ALA A 146 16.74 4.06 12.12
N LEU A 147 16.38 3.77 13.36
CA LEU A 147 15.83 2.46 13.74
C LEU A 147 14.53 2.16 13.00
N TRP A 148 13.62 3.14 12.88
CA TRP A 148 12.38 2.99 12.15
C TRP A 148 12.61 2.71 10.66
N ILE A 149 13.54 3.42 10.02
CA ILE A 149 13.89 3.18 8.62
C ILE A 149 14.45 1.77 8.43
N VAL A 150 15.33 1.30 9.32
CA VAL A 150 15.89 -0.05 9.26
C VAL A 150 14.79 -1.11 9.39
N ILE A 151 13.88 -0.96 10.36
CA ILE A 151 12.74 -1.87 10.53
C ILE A 151 11.85 -1.86 9.28
N GLY A 152 11.52 -0.67 8.75
CA GLY A 152 10.71 -0.52 7.56
C GLY A 152 11.35 -1.16 6.33
N PHE A 153 12.66 -1.00 6.16
CA PHE A 153 13.42 -1.62 5.07
C PHE A 153 13.43 -3.15 5.17
N VAL A 154 13.69 -3.70 6.34
CA VAL A 154 13.71 -5.16 6.58
C VAL A 154 12.32 -5.75 6.32
N VAL A 155 11.26 -5.14 6.84
CA VAL A 155 9.89 -5.60 6.64
C VAL A 155 9.48 -5.51 5.18
N GLY A 156 9.85 -4.43 4.48
CA GLY A 156 9.60 -4.27 3.06
C GLY A 156 10.29 -5.34 2.22
N HIS A 157 11.55 -5.62 2.51
CA HIS A 157 12.35 -6.63 1.78
C HIS A 157 11.83 -8.06 1.98
N LEU A 158 11.50 -8.42 3.23
CA LEU A 158 10.88 -9.71 3.53
C LEU A 158 9.51 -9.89 2.86
N HIS A 159 8.81 -8.80 2.60
CA HIS A 159 7.53 -8.85 1.90
C HIS A 159 7.72 -9.07 0.38
N GLU A 160 8.74 -8.48 -0.23
CA GLU A 160 9.07 -8.70 -1.65
C GLU A 160 9.50 -10.14 -1.92
N ASP A 161 10.27 -10.75 -1.02
CA ASP A 161 10.73 -12.15 -1.14
C ASP A 161 9.60 -13.17 -0.95
N ALA A 162 8.48 -12.77 -0.37
CA ALA A 162 7.32 -13.63 -0.10
C ALA A 162 6.26 -13.61 -1.22
N LEU A 163 6.42 -12.75 -2.24
CA LEU A 163 5.52 -12.62 -3.41
C LEU A 163 6.07 -13.29 -4.65
#